data_0a67af520caebe57ef18aa1c17d69195
#
_entry.id   0a67af520caebe57ef18aa1c17d69195
#
_cell.length_a   1.000
_cell.length_b   1.000
_cell.length_c   1.000
_cell.angle_alpha   90.00
_cell.angle_beta   90.00
_cell.angle_gamma   90.00
#
_symmetry.space_group_name_H-M   'P 1'
#
loop_
_entity.id
_entity.type
_entity.pdbx_description
1 polymer ?
#
loop_
_entity_poly.entity_id
_entity_poly.type
_entity_poly.pdbx_seq_one_letter_code
_entity_poly.pdbx_strand_id
1 'polypeptide(L)'
;MSTTAASSSSISFLGPVPACLRRGAGGLLLATCGLLLAAVPARADLRLCNLTPSKVGIALGYRDPQGWVTEGWWDLAPKGCETLLRGSLAARFYYVFAVDYTRGGEWSGRSLMCTRDSEFTIRGVEDCLARGYDRNGFFEVDTGEQKSWTIQLSDPNQPVAPQP
;
A
#
# COMPACT_ATOMS: atom_id res chain seq x y z
N MET A 1 -2.72 -34.03 -42.14
CA MET A 1 -4.15 -34.25 -42.25
C MET A 1 -4.81 -33.90 -40.94
N SER A 2 -5.73 -33.03 -41.02
CA SER A 2 -6.84 -32.51 -40.22
C SER A 2 -6.53 -31.27 -39.40
N THR A 3 -6.90 -30.18 -40.02
CA THR A 3 -7.12 -28.83 -39.51
C THR A 3 -8.42 -28.81 -38.70
N THR A 4 -8.45 -28.20 -37.53
CA THR A 4 -9.70 -27.77 -36.91
C THR A 4 -9.57 -26.32 -36.41
N ALA A 5 -10.32 -25.45 -37.04
CA ALA A 5 -10.45 -24.03 -36.69
C ALA A 5 -11.38 -23.86 -35.49
N ALA A 6 -11.00 -23.02 -34.52
CA ALA A 6 -11.86 -22.60 -33.44
C ALA A 6 -12.39 -21.17 -33.71
N SER A 7 -13.71 -21.11 -33.74
CA SER A 7 -14.53 -19.93 -34.01
C SER A 7 -14.48 -18.91 -32.89
N SER A 8 -14.20 -17.66 -33.25
CA SER A 8 -14.24 -16.48 -32.36
C SER A 8 -15.70 -15.98 -32.31
N SER A 9 -16.33 -16.03 -31.13
CA SER A 9 -17.66 -15.44 -30.91
C SER A 9 -17.49 -14.09 -30.19
N SER A 10 -17.64 -13.02 -30.95
CA SER A 10 -17.77 -11.66 -30.45
C SER A 10 -19.19 -11.43 -29.92
N ILE A 11 -19.34 -11.20 -28.63
CA ILE A 11 -20.62 -10.78 -28.03
C ILE A 11 -20.61 -9.26 -27.93
N SER A 12 -21.35 -8.61 -28.81
CA SER A 12 -21.62 -7.16 -28.75
C SER A 12 -22.81 -6.92 -27.82
N PHE A 13 -22.58 -6.31 -26.67
CA PHE A 13 -23.67 -5.76 -25.84
C PHE A 13 -23.98 -4.34 -26.29
N LEU A 14 -25.02 -4.19 -27.10
CA LEU A 14 -25.71 -2.90 -27.31
C LEU A 14 -26.70 -2.72 -26.16
N GLY A 15 -26.41 -1.82 -25.24
CA GLY A 15 -27.38 -1.33 -24.26
C GLY A 15 -28.30 -0.29 -24.89
N PRO A 16 -29.59 -0.24 -24.51
CA PRO A 16 -30.55 0.69 -25.07
C PRO A 16 -30.29 2.13 -24.58
N VAL A 17 -30.22 3.05 -25.56
CA VAL A 17 -30.17 4.50 -25.32
C VAL A 17 -31.59 4.96 -25.00
N PRO A 18 -31.87 5.68 -23.89
CA PRO A 18 -33.19 6.24 -23.66
C PRO A 18 -33.43 7.44 -24.58
N ALA A 19 -34.42 7.30 -25.47
CA ALA A 19 -34.90 8.37 -26.29
C ALA A 19 -35.67 9.41 -25.46
N CYS A 20 -35.14 10.64 -25.38
CA CYS A 20 -35.88 11.79 -24.90
C CYS A 20 -36.96 12.16 -25.92
N LEU A 21 -38.21 11.84 -25.62
CA LEU A 21 -39.36 12.19 -26.43
C LEU A 21 -39.80 13.62 -26.14
N ARG A 22 -40.06 14.32 -27.21
CA ARG A 22 -40.37 15.74 -27.38
C ARG A 22 -41.86 16.05 -27.11
N ARG A 23 -42.14 17.26 -26.60
CA ARG A 23 -43.32 18.09 -26.64
C ARG A 23 -44.36 18.02 -25.52
N GLY A 24 -44.57 19.20 -24.95
CA GLY A 24 -45.80 19.62 -24.27
C GLY A 24 -45.58 20.88 -23.44
N ALA A 25 -46.31 21.94 -23.81
CA ALA A 25 -46.22 23.28 -23.26
C ALA A 25 -46.56 23.38 -21.74
N GLY A 26 -45.93 24.30 -21.05
CA GLY A 26 -46.42 24.96 -19.83
C GLY A 26 -46.07 24.27 -18.54
N GLY A 27 -45.00 24.71 -17.90
CA GLY A 27 -44.67 24.34 -16.53
C GLY A 27 -43.17 24.48 -16.25
N LEU A 28 -42.81 25.49 -15.48
CA LEU A 28 -41.45 25.72 -15.01
C LEU A 28 -41.08 24.63 -14.00
N LEU A 29 -40.66 23.47 -14.47
CA LEU A 29 -40.08 22.42 -13.65
C LEU A 29 -38.56 22.59 -13.70
N LEU A 30 -38.00 23.15 -12.62
CA LEU A 30 -36.58 23.10 -12.29
C LEU A 30 -36.17 21.62 -12.12
N ALA A 31 -35.68 21.03 -13.21
CA ALA A 31 -35.03 19.73 -13.18
C ALA A 31 -33.68 19.90 -12.50
N THR A 32 -33.63 19.73 -11.18
CA THR A 32 -32.39 19.58 -10.44
C THR A 32 -31.77 18.25 -10.85
N CYS A 33 -30.85 18.33 -11.80
CA CYS A 33 -29.98 17.22 -12.17
C CYS A 33 -29.04 16.99 -10.98
N GLY A 34 -29.45 16.09 -10.08
CA GLY A 34 -28.62 15.67 -8.95
C GLY A 34 -27.38 14.97 -9.48
N LEU A 35 -26.24 15.66 -9.45
CA LEU A 35 -24.93 15.06 -9.67
C LEU A 35 -24.69 14.08 -8.51
N LEU A 36 -24.96 12.80 -8.72
CA LEU A 36 -24.53 11.72 -7.84
C LEU A 36 -23.00 11.64 -7.92
N LEU A 37 -22.31 12.41 -7.08
CA LEU A 37 -20.90 12.24 -6.81
C LEU A 37 -20.72 10.85 -6.18
N ALA A 38 -20.33 9.86 -6.98
CA ALA A 38 -19.91 8.58 -6.48
C ALA A 38 -18.67 8.80 -5.60
N ALA A 39 -18.87 8.78 -4.28
CA ALA A 39 -17.77 8.81 -3.33
C ALA A 39 -16.94 7.52 -3.52
N VAL A 40 -15.76 7.66 -4.10
CA VAL A 40 -14.77 6.57 -4.15
C VAL A 40 -14.37 6.29 -2.71
N PRO A 41 -14.55 5.07 -2.17
CA PRO A 41 -14.13 4.77 -0.81
C PRO A 41 -12.62 4.98 -0.71
N ALA A 42 -12.22 5.91 0.14
CA ALA A 42 -10.80 6.09 0.49
C ALA A 42 -10.32 4.79 1.14
N ARG A 43 -9.38 4.10 0.50
CA ARG A 43 -8.76 2.91 1.09
C ARG A 43 -7.90 3.38 2.26
N ALA A 44 -8.24 2.89 3.44
CA ALA A 44 -7.45 3.07 4.64
C ALA A 44 -6.37 1.97 4.65
N ASP A 45 -5.12 2.33 4.41
CA ASP A 45 -4.01 1.38 4.27
C ASP A 45 -2.72 2.01 4.83
N LEU A 46 -1.77 1.18 5.27
CA LEU A 46 -0.37 1.58 5.41
C LEU A 46 0.37 1.24 4.12
N ARG A 47 0.83 2.25 3.43
CA ARG A 47 1.56 2.12 2.17
C ARG A 47 3.00 2.60 2.34
N LEU A 48 3.93 1.99 1.62
CA LEU A 48 5.30 2.48 1.53
C LEU A 48 5.67 2.67 0.05
N CYS A 49 6.29 3.82 -0.25
CA CYS A 49 6.81 4.17 -1.56
C CYS A 49 8.34 4.27 -1.50
N ASN A 50 9.01 3.50 -2.33
CA ASN A 50 10.45 3.56 -2.52
C ASN A 50 10.79 4.67 -3.50
N LEU A 51 11.27 5.82 -3.02
CA LEU A 51 11.69 6.94 -3.86
C LEU A 51 13.16 6.85 -4.33
N THR A 52 13.86 5.77 -3.96
CA THR A 52 15.26 5.56 -4.35
C THR A 52 15.37 4.96 -5.76
N PRO A 53 16.55 4.99 -6.37
CA PRO A 53 16.83 4.29 -7.63
C PRO A 53 17.18 2.81 -7.42
N SER A 54 17.12 2.29 -6.19
CA SER A 54 17.52 0.93 -5.84
C SER A 54 16.32 0.02 -5.58
N LYS A 55 16.51 -1.28 -5.76
CA LYS A 55 15.59 -2.28 -5.20
C LYS A 55 15.80 -2.35 -3.68
N VAL A 56 14.73 -2.26 -2.91
CA VAL A 56 14.78 -2.30 -1.44
C VAL A 56 13.90 -3.42 -0.88
N GLY A 57 14.35 -4.03 0.22
CA GLY A 57 13.55 -4.94 1.04
C GLY A 57 13.04 -4.20 2.27
N ILE A 58 11.78 -4.43 2.61
CA ILE A 58 11.09 -3.77 3.73
C ILE A 58 10.66 -4.81 4.75
N ALA A 59 10.91 -4.51 6.01
CA ALA A 59 10.32 -5.18 7.16
C ALA A 59 9.50 -4.18 7.98
N LEU A 60 8.34 -4.60 8.47
CA LEU A 60 7.39 -3.81 9.24
C LEU A 60 7.19 -4.40 10.63
N GLY A 61 7.24 -3.56 11.64
CA GLY A 61 6.87 -3.89 13.02
C GLY A 61 5.65 -3.08 13.45
N TYR A 62 4.73 -3.72 14.14
CA TYR A 62 3.55 -3.06 14.67
C TYR A 62 2.93 -3.87 15.83
N ARG A 63 1.94 -3.29 16.48
CA ARG A 63 1.21 -3.96 17.54
C ARG A 63 -0.23 -4.22 17.10
N ASP A 64 -0.62 -5.49 17.13
CA ASP A 64 -1.99 -5.95 16.91
C ASP A 64 -2.66 -6.33 18.27
N PRO A 65 -3.93 -6.78 18.28
CA PRO A 65 -4.59 -7.20 19.51
C PRO A 65 -3.90 -8.35 20.26
N GLN A 66 -3.09 -9.16 19.56
CA GLN A 66 -2.35 -10.28 20.16
C GLN A 66 -0.94 -9.86 20.64
N GLY A 67 -0.50 -8.63 20.38
CA GLY A 67 0.79 -8.11 20.80
C GLY A 67 1.68 -7.62 19.68
N TRP A 68 2.98 -7.64 19.89
CA TRP A 68 3.96 -7.24 18.90
C TRP A 68 4.09 -8.28 17.78
N VAL A 69 4.19 -7.81 16.55
CA VAL A 69 4.47 -8.61 15.35
C VAL A 69 5.45 -7.87 14.46
N THR A 70 6.35 -8.61 13.83
CA THR A 70 7.19 -8.14 12.73
C THR A 70 6.97 -9.02 11.51
N GLU A 71 6.87 -8.40 10.35
CA GLU A 71 6.64 -9.06 9.07
C GLU A 71 7.62 -8.54 8.03
N GLY A 72 7.98 -9.34 7.08
CA GLY A 72 8.87 -9.02 5.95
C GLY A 72 9.08 -10.28 5.10
N TRP A 73 9.67 -10.20 3.95
CA TRP A 73 10.16 -8.99 3.30
C TRP A 73 9.22 -8.60 2.18
N TRP A 74 8.93 -7.30 2.04
CA TRP A 74 8.35 -6.76 0.82
C TRP A 74 9.47 -6.22 -0.05
N ASP A 75 9.59 -6.76 -1.25
CA ASP A 75 10.57 -6.36 -2.25
C ASP A 75 10.01 -5.24 -3.15
N LEU A 76 10.49 -4.02 -2.98
CA LEU A 76 10.05 -2.88 -3.76
C LEU A 76 11.06 -2.51 -4.85
N ALA A 77 10.60 -2.49 -6.10
CA ALA A 77 11.36 -1.97 -7.22
C ALA A 77 11.66 -0.46 -7.05
N PRO A 78 12.66 0.08 -7.73
CA PRO A 78 12.90 1.52 -7.80
C PRO A 78 11.62 2.28 -8.17
N LYS A 79 11.29 3.34 -7.43
CA LYS A 79 10.10 4.18 -7.62
C LYS A 79 8.76 3.43 -7.47
N GLY A 80 8.78 2.20 -6.97
CA GLY A 80 7.60 1.40 -6.68
C GLY A 80 6.97 1.74 -5.32
N CYS A 81 5.70 1.42 -5.18
CA CYS A 81 4.97 1.51 -3.92
C CYS A 81 4.24 0.21 -3.64
N GLU A 82 4.14 -0.16 -2.36
CA GLU A 82 3.42 -1.36 -1.93
C GLU A 82 2.53 -1.04 -0.73
N THR A 83 1.43 -1.77 -0.60
CA THR A 83 0.56 -1.71 0.58
C THR A 83 1.00 -2.77 1.59
N LEU A 84 1.61 -2.32 2.68
CA LEU A 84 2.12 -3.20 3.73
C LEU A 84 0.99 -3.75 4.62
N LEU A 85 0.05 -2.88 5.02
CA LEU A 85 -1.14 -3.29 5.77
C LEU A 85 -2.39 -2.76 5.09
N ARG A 86 -3.38 -3.65 4.94
CA ARG A 86 -4.69 -3.31 4.38
C ARG A 86 -5.68 -3.02 5.49
N GLY A 87 -6.54 -2.05 5.27
CA GLY A 87 -7.57 -1.64 6.21
C GLY A 87 -7.15 -0.51 7.13
N SER A 88 -8.09 -0.04 7.95
CA SER A 88 -7.89 1.10 8.85
C SER A 88 -6.77 0.83 9.86
N LEU A 89 -5.81 1.75 9.95
CA LEU A 89 -4.73 1.65 10.91
C LEU A 89 -5.28 1.66 12.35
N ALA A 90 -4.87 0.67 13.13
CA ALA A 90 -5.33 0.48 14.51
C ALA A 90 -4.40 1.12 15.54
N ALA A 91 -3.12 1.33 15.18
CA ALA A 91 -2.11 1.92 16.05
C ALA A 91 -1.66 3.30 15.53
N ARG A 92 -1.11 4.11 16.41
CA ARG A 92 -0.46 5.37 16.06
C ARG A 92 0.96 5.16 15.55
N PHE A 93 1.70 4.23 16.14
CA PHE A 93 3.11 4.00 15.84
C PHE A 93 3.30 2.70 15.07
N TYR A 94 4.07 2.81 13.99
CA TYR A 94 4.56 1.71 13.18
C TYR A 94 6.09 1.78 13.10
N TYR A 95 6.74 0.67 12.81
CA TYR A 95 8.18 0.57 12.83
C TYR A 95 8.65 -0.04 11.53
N VAL A 96 9.66 0.54 10.91
CA VAL A 96 10.15 0.09 9.60
C VAL A 96 11.66 -0.13 9.67
N PHE A 97 12.08 -1.22 9.07
CA PHE A 97 13.47 -1.50 8.72
C PHE A 97 13.54 -1.77 7.23
N ALA A 98 14.51 -1.19 6.54
CA ALA A 98 14.67 -1.38 5.11
C ALA A 98 16.14 -1.59 4.74
N VAL A 99 16.38 -2.41 3.71
CA VAL A 99 17.72 -2.70 3.17
C VAL A 99 17.79 -2.36 1.68
N ASP A 100 18.89 -1.77 1.25
CA ASP A 100 19.17 -1.51 -0.17
C ASP A 100 19.94 -2.70 -0.77
N TYR A 101 19.27 -3.50 -1.59
CA TYR A 101 19.87 -4.67 -2.23
C TYR A 101 20.81 -4.33 -3.40
N THR A 102 20.75 -3.12 -3.91
CA THR A 102 21.51 -2.71 -5.10
C THR A 102 22.83 -2.07 -4.73
N ARG A 103 22.82 -1.15 -3.76
CA ARG A 103 24.01 -0.37 -3.38
C ARG A 103 24.55 -0.74 -2.01
N GLY A 104 23.81 -1.53 -1.25
CA GLY A 104 24.05 -1.78 0.16
C GLY A 104 23.60 -0.60 1.03
N GLY A 105 23.57 -0.85 2.35
CA GLY A 105 23.07 0.09 3.34
C GLY A 105 21.64 -0.21 3.79
N GLU A 106 21.21 0.53 4.77
CA GLU A 106 19.93 0.29 5.43
C GLU A 106 19.30 1.57 5.95
N TRP A 107 17.99 1.55 6.09
CA TRP A 107 17.23 2.52 6.88
C TRP A 107 16.83 1.83 8.18
N SER A 108 17.52 2.20 9.22
CA SER A 108 17.37 1.59 10.56
C SER A 108 17.05 2.64 11.61
N GLY A 109 16.75 2.18 12.84
CA GLY A 109 16.44 3.03 13.97
C GLY A 109 16.79 2.38 15.30
N ARG A 110 16.16 2.83 16.39
CA ARG A 110 16.50 2.42 17.76
C ARG A 110 15.61 1.33 18.32
N SER A 111 14.44 1.06 17.69
CA SER A 111 13.48 0.06 18.16
C SER A 111 13.94 -1.32 17.70
N LEU A 112 14.49 -2.10 18.62
CA LEU A 112 15.02 -3.43 18.29
C LEU A 112 13.88 -4.43 18.14
N MET A 113 13.82 -5.11 16.99
CA MET A 113 12.80 -6.10 16.66
C MET A 113 13.41 -7.30 15.94
N CYS A 114 12.67 -8.41 15.91
CA CYS A 114 13.12 -9.65 15.31
C CYS A 114 12.89 -9.68 13.80
N THR A 115 13.87 -10.19 13.05
CA THR A 115 13.79 -10.44 11.61
C THR A 115 14.41 -11.80 11.28
N ARG A 116 14.37 -12.20 10.00
CA ARG A 116 15.11 -13.34 9.45
C ARG A 116 15.32 -13.12 7.95
N ASP A 117 16.23 -13.87 7.34
CA ASP A 117 16.62 -13.69 5.93
C ASP A 117 15.51 -13.99 4.91
N SER A 118 14.61 -14.93 5.21
CA SER A 118 13.49 -15.27 4.34
C SER A 118 12.22 -14.54 4.77
N GLU A 119 11.18 -14.56 3.95
CA GLU A 119 9.84 -14.07 4.31
C GLU A 119 9.41 -14.57 5.70
N PHE A 120 8.82 -13.69 6.50
CA PHE A 120 8.51 -13.98 7.90
C PHE A 120 7.30 -13.23 8.44
N THR A 121 6.67 -13.85 9.43
CA THR A 121 5.79 -13.23 10.41
C THR A 121 6.24 -13.73 11.79
N ILE A 122 6.82 -12.85 12.59
CA ILE A 122 7.38 -13.18 13.91
C ILE A 122 6.57 -12.48 14.99
N ARG A 123 6.07 -13.25 15.95
CA ARG A 123 5.36 -12.71 17.11
C ARG A 123 6.30 -12.49 18.28
N GLY A 124 6.13 -11.32 18.92
CA GLY A 124 7.01 -10.87 20.01
C GLY A 124 8.32 -10.29 19.50
N VAL A 125 8.88 -9.36 20.24
CA VAL A 125 10.12 -8.65 19.90
C VAL A 125 11.24 -8.98 20.91
N GLU A 126 10.94 -9.81 21.90
CA GLU A 126 11.88 -10.22 22.92
C GLU A 126 12.72 -11.42 22.47
N ASP A 127 13.93 -11.51 22.99
CA ASP A 127 14.82 -12.66 22.88
C ASP A 127 15.05 -13.19 21.44
N CYS A 128 15.11 -12.29 20.44
CA CYS A 128 15.23 -12.63 19.04
C CYS A 128 16.33 -13.67 18.79
N LEU A 129 17.55 -13.43 19.27
CA LEU A 129 18.69 -14.30 19.04
C LEU A 129 18.51 -15.68 19.69
N ALA A 130 17.98 -15.74 20.91
CA ALA A 130 17.71 -17.00 21.61
C ALA A 130 16.63 -17.83 20.93
N ARG A 131 15.74 -17.16 20.18
CA ARG A 131 14.67 -17.76 19.38
C ARG A 131 15.11 -18.13 17.94
N GLY A 132 16.38 -17.87 17.58
CA GLY A 132 16.93 -18.17 16.26
C GLY A 132 16.58 -17.12 15.19
N TYR A 133 16.31 -15.90 15.58
CA TYR A 133 16.05 -14.77 14.70
C TYR A 133 17.19 -13.74 14.78
N ASP A 134 17.32 -12.90 13.77
CA ASP A 134 18.15 -11.73 13.82
C ASP A 134 17.46 -10.62 14.61
N ARG A 135 18.24 -9.64 15.08
CA ARG A 135 17.75 -8.47 15.79
C ARG A 135 18.20 -7.21 15.09
N ASN A 136 17.27 -6.51 14.46
CA ASN A 136 17.54 -5.28 13.74
C ASN A 136 16.85 -4.07 14.36
N GLY A 137 17.41 -2.89 14.12
CA GLY A 137 16.85 -1.62 14.57
C GLY A 137 15.85 -1.08 13.59
N PHE A 138 14.62 -0.85 14.02
CA PHE A 138 13.54 -0.25 13.22
C PHE A 138 13.40 1.23 13.57
N PHE A 139 13.16 2.09 12.57
CA PHE A 139 12.79 3.48 12.83
C PHE A 139 11.28 3.60 13.03
N GLU A 140 10.90 4.53 13.90
CA GLU A 140 9.50 4.76 14.24
C GLU A 140 8.83 5.69 13.23
N VAL A 141 7.60 5.37 12.89
CA VAL A 141 6.68 6.16 12.06
C VAL A 141 5.47 6.52 12.90
N ASP A 142 5.32 7.80 13.24
CA ASP A 142 4.15 8.33 13.93
C ASP A 142 3.09 8.74 12.90
N THR A 143 1.98 8.04 12.86
CA THR A 143 0.86 8.31 11.95
C THR A 143 -0.13 9.35 12.49
N GLY A 144 0.07 9.86 13.72
CA GLY A 144 -0.81 10.84 14.34
C GLY A 144 -2.26 10.35 14.50
N GLU A 145 -2.48 9.04 14.68
CA GLU A 145 -3.81 8.38 14.77
C GLU A 145 -4.62 8.42 13.47
N GLN A 146 -3.98 8.71 12.33
CA GLN A 146 -4.63 8.66 11.03
C GLN A 146 -4.98 7.22 10.65
N LYS A 147 -6.06 7.04 9.88
CA LYS A 147 -6.55 5.73 9.48
C LYS A 147 -5.86 5.18 8.24
N SER A 148 -5.13 6.03 7.53
CA SER A 148 -4.24 5.64 6.43
C SER A 148 -2.98 6.48 6.44
N TRP A 149 -1.88 5.91 5.97
CA TRP A 149 -0.59 6.58 5.93
C TRP A 149 0.27 6.09 4.77
N THR A 150 1.03 7.00 4.18
CA THR A 150 2.04 6.62 3.17
C THR A 150 3.41 7.02 3.65
N ILE A 151 4.28 6.03 3.79
CA ILE A 151 5.70 6.21 4.12
C ILE A 151 6.46 6.41 2.80
N GLN A 152 7.33 7.41 2.76
CA GLN A 152 8.23 7.63 1.63
C GLN A 152 9.66 7.32 2.05
N LEU A 153 10.25 6.30 1.43
CA LEU A 153 11.64 5.93 1.65
C LEU A 153 12.50 6.68 0.62
N SER A 154 13.27 7.65 1.08
CA SER A 154 14.19 8.45 0.25
C SER A 154 15.63 8.14 0.60
N ASP A 155 16.53 8.40 -0.34
CA ASP A 155 17.95 8.36 -0.10
C ASP A 155 18.32 9.49 0.89
N PRO A 156 18.98 9.18 2.02
CA PRO A 156 19.36 10.21 3.01
C PRO A 156 20.29 11.29 2.44
N ASN A 157 20.94 11.02 1.32
CA ASN A 157 21.83 11.95 0.63
C ASN A 157 21.14 12.71 -0.53
N GLN A 158 19.86 12.48 -0.80
CA GLN A 158 19.11 13.25 -1.79
C GLN A 158 18.37 14.42 -1.12
N PRO A 159 18.56 15.67 -1.61
CA PRO A 159 17.76 16.79 -1.13
C PRO A 159 16.27 16.48 -1.34
N VAL A 160 15.48 16.66 -0.29
CA VAL A 160 14.01 16.54 -0.37
C VAL A 160 13.52 17.60 -1.35
N ALA A 161 12.97 17.18 -2.47
CA ALA A 161 12.31 18.12 -3.37
C ALA A 161 11.12 18.76 -2.64
N PRO A 162 10.95 20.10 -2.69
CA PRO A 162 9.79 20.74 -2.07
C PRO A 162 8.52 20.13 -2.64
N GLN A 163 7.64 19.67 -1.76
CA GLN A 163 6.32 19.19 -2.15
C GLN A 163 5.45 20.38 -2.56
N PRO A 164 4.68 20.28 -3.66
CA PRO A 164 3.78 21.34 -4.11
C PRO A 164 2.60 21.56 -3.17
#